data_8112f1e85797699e2ac60079eb6ecd29
#
_entry.id   8112f1e85797699e2ac60079eb6ecd29
#
_cell.length_a   1.000
_cell.length_b   1.000
_cell.length_c   1.000
_cell.angle_alpha   90.00
_cell.angle_beta   90.00
_cell.angle_gamma   90.00
#
_symmetry.space_group_name_H-M   'P 1'
#
loop_
_entity.id
_entity.type
_entity.pdbx_description
1 polymer ?
#
loop_
_entity_poly.entity_id
_entity_poly.type
_entity_poly.pdbx_seq_one_letter_code
_entity_poly.pdbx_strand_id
1 'polypeptide(L)'
;MPMRTFRATLGAIAVVLMTAGAGWLGVGTASAAGGPRVVVTPHVGLHNRQVVHVHGSGFKPGDSVYIVECLRNAKGQGQCYVPTSLAALPKAVTITANGTLPDTRFVVRTGKIGSGVCGTTKANLARCDVSVGNATGGDSTSFPITFVLPKK
;
A
#
# COMPACT_ATOMS: atom_id res chain seq x y z
N MET A 1 7.38 -64.23 3.31
CA MET A 1 6.47 -64.64 4.41
C MET A 1 5.97 -63.40 5.08
N PRO A 2 4.69 -63.24 5.44
CA PRO A 2 3.51 -63.48 4.59
C PRO A 2 2.67 -62.20 4.36
N MET A 3 1.92 -62.25 3.28
CA MET A 3 0.79 -61.35 2.97
C MET A 3 -0.30 -61.45 4.05
N ARG A 4 -0.92 -60.30 4.35
CA ARG A 4 -2.28 -60.28 4.91
C ARG A 4 -3.16 -59.29 4.15
N THR A 5 -3.97 -59.89 3.32
CA THR A 5 -5.20 -59.38 2.73
C THR A 5 -6.22 -59.09 3.83
N PHE A 6 -6.89 -57.94 3.81
CA PHE A 6 -8.18 -57.75 4.47
C PHE A 6 -9.20 -57.13 3.52
N ARG A 7 -10.33 -57.77 3.55
CA ARG A 7 -11.47 -57.73 2.67
C ARG A 7 -12.33 -56.47 2.84
N ALA A 8 -13.00 -56.15 1.76
CA ALA A 8 -14.09 -55.22 1.62
C ALA A 8 -15.30 -55.55 2.51
N THR A 9 -16.00 -54.51 2.93
CA THR A 9 -17.42 -54.55 3.22
C THR A 9 -18.12 -53.30 2.69
N LEU A 10 -19.02 -53.55 1.77
CA LEU A 10 -20.05 -52.61 1.30
C LEU A 10 -21.03 -52.33 2.46
N GLY A 11 -21.44 -51.07 2.55
CA GLY A 11 -22.57 -50.66 3.36
C GLY A 11 -23.18 -49.40 2.76
N ALA A 12 -24.14 -49.58 1.88
CA ALA A 12 -24.98 -48.51 1.37
C ALA A 12 -26.11 -48.25 2.37
N ILE A 13 -26.30 -46.98 2.78
CA ILE A 13 -27.62 -46.49 3.21
C ILE A 13 -27.70 -45.04 2.82
N ALA A 14 -28.59 -44.75 1.88
CA ALA A 14 -29.03 -43.42 1.52
C ALA A 14 -30.05 -42.93 2.55
N VAL A 15 -29.84 -41.73 3.08
CA VAL A 15 -30.93 -40.95 3.70
C VAL A 15 -30.85 -39.53 3.18
N VAL A 16 -31.76 -39.23 2.28
CA VAL A 16 -32.07 -37.88 1.82
C VAL A 16 -32.90 -37.16 2.89
N LEU A 17 -32.36 -36.16 3.50
CA LEU A 17 -33.14 -35.20 4.29
C LEU A 17 -32.95 -33.80 3.67
N MET A 18 -33.95 -33.40 2.90
CA MET A 18 -34.13 -32.02 2.47
C MET A 18 -34.47 -31.17 3.69
N THR A 19 -33.58 -30.27 4.10
CA THR A 19 -33.90 -29.13 4.96
C THR A 19 -33.76 -27.88 4.13
N ALA A 20 -34.91 -27.27 3.81
CA ALA A 20 -34.99 -25.93 3.31
C ALA A 20 -34.51 -24.96 4.41
N GLY A 21 -33.25 -24.53 4.32
CA GLY A 21 -32.64 -23.53 5.17
C GLY A 21 -32.57 -22.22 4.42
N ALA A 22 -33.31 -21.19 4.91
CA ALA A 22 -33.33 -19.83 4.40
C ALA A 22 -31.89 -19.30 4.21
N GLY A 23 -31.56 -18.98 2.95
CA GLY A 23 -30.29 -18.39 2.59
C GLY A 23 -30.13 -16.99 3.19
N TRP A 24 -29.29 -16.85 4.15
CA TRP A 24 -28.70 -15.55 4.49
C TRP A 24 -27.75 -15.20 3.35
N LEU A 25 -28.20 -14.26 2.52
CA LEU A 25 -27.30 -13.59 1.57
C LEU A 25 -26.33 -12.75 2.40
N GLY A 26 -25.28 -13.39 2.88
CA GLY A 26 -24.12 -12.69 3.38
C GLY A 26 -23.56 -11.87 2.22
N VAL A 27 -23.75 -10.55 2.28
CA VAL A 27 -23.05 -9.60 1.41
C VAL A 27 -21.57 -9.73 1.77
N GLY A 28 -20.90 -10.74 1.19
CA GLY A 28 -19.47 -10.87 1.25
C GLY A 28 -18.90 -9.63 0.58
N THR A 29 -18.35 -8.71 1.38
CA THR A 29 -17.46 -7.68 0.84
C THR A 29 -16.31 -8.42 0.16
N ALA A 30 -16.36 -8.46 -1.18
CA ALA A 30 -15.25 -8.95 -1.97
C ALA A 30 -14.05 -8.06 -1.65
N SER A 31 -13.18 -8.51 -0.77
CA SER A 31 -11.84 -7.94 -0.65
C SER A 31 -11.20 -8.07 -2.02
N ALA A 32 -11.00 -6.96 -2.71
CA ALA A 32 -10.28 -6.94 -3.96
C ALA A 32 -8.92 -7.62 -3.71
N ALA A 33 -8.65 -8.71 -4.43
CA ALA A 33 -7.43 -9.52 -4.32
C ALA A 33 -6.21 -8.80 -4.93
N GLY A 34 -5.98 -7.56 -4.53
CA GLY A 34 -4.83 -6.75 -4.88
C GLY A 34 -4.48 -5.89 -3.67
N GLY A 35 -3.21 -5.93 -3.24
CA GLY A 35 -2.72 -5.11 -2.15
C GLY A 35 -2.95 -3.61 -2.37
N PRO A 36 -2.56 -2.76 -1.41
CA PRO A 36 -2.78 -1.32 -1.46
C PRO A 36 -2.17 -0.69 -2.71
N ARG A 37 -2.88 0.27 -3.29
CA ARG A 37 -2.46 1.05 -4.45
C ARG A 37 -2.67 2.53 -4.18
N VAL A 38 -1.71 3.34 -4.58
CA VAL A 38 -1.80 4.80 -4.51
C VAL A 38 -1.61 5.43 -5.87
N VAL A 39 -2.14 6.62 -6.01
CA VAL A 39 -1.94 7.52 -7.15
C VAL A 39 -1.50 8.87 -6.61
N VAL A 40 -0.54 9.48 -7.29
CA VAL A 40 -0.02 10.82 -6.96
C VAL A 40 -0.28 11.75 -8.13
N THR A 41 -0.88 12.91 -7.89
CA THR A 41 -1.22 13.87 -8.93
C THR A 41 -0.86 15.30 -8.52
N PRO A 42 -0.09 16.05 -9.31
CA PRO A 42 0.75 15.58 -10.41
C PRO A 42 1.91 14.70 -9.92
N HIS A 43 2.52 13.88 -10.78
CA HIS A 43 3.65 13.01 -10.42
C HIS A 43 4.87 13.18 -11.33
N VAL A 44 4.73 13.95 -12.41
CA VAL A 44 5.79 14.23 -13.38
C VAL A 44 6.00 15.73 -13.49
N GLY A 45 7.24 16.15 -13.73
CA GLY A 45 7.58 17.56 -13.88
C GLY A 45 7.52 18.36 -12.59
N LEU A 46 7.75 17.70 -11.46
CA LEU A 46 7.61 18.29 -10.14
C LEU A 46 8.73 19.28 -9.82
N HIS A 47 8.40 20.29 -9.05
CA HIS A 47 9.35 21.24 -8.48
C HIS A 47 9.56 20.98 -6.99
N ASN A 48 10.67 21.48 -6.46
CA ASN A 48 10.92 21.44 -5.03
C ASN A 48 9.79 22.15 -4.24
N ARG A 49 9.32 21.53 -3.17
CA ARG A 49 8.21 22.00 -2.32
C ARG A 49 6.85 22.08 -3.01
N GLN A 50 6.68 21.42 -4.13
CA GLN A 50 5.38 21.35 -4.79
C GLN A 50 4.41 20.50 -3.96
N VAL A 51 3.15 20.93 -3.91
CA VAL A 51 2.05 20.15 -3.35
C VAL A 51 1.58 19.16 -4.41
N VAL A 52 1.44 17.92 -4.01
CA VAL A 52 0.78 16.85 -4.78
C VAL A 52 -0.39 16.31 -3.99
N HIS A 53 -1.32 15.67 -4.66
CA HIS A 53 -2.46 14.98 -4.08
C HIS A 53 -2.20 13.48 -4.12
N VAL A 54 -2.39 12.81 -2.99
CA VAL A 54 -2.17 11.37 -2.83
C VAL A 54 -3.49 10.74 -2.41
N HIS A 55 -3.97 9.77 -3.18
CA HIS A 55 -5.15 8.99 -2.86
C HIS A 55 -4.92 7.52 -3.23
N GLY A 56 -5.76 6.63 -2.75
CA GLY A 56 -5.56 5.22 -3.03
C GLY A 56 -6.67 4.31 -2.53
N SER A 57 -6.50 3.01 -2.76
CA SER A 57 -7.46 1.99 -2.37
C SER A 57 -6.77 0.65 -2.07
N GLY A 58 -7.53 -0.30 -1.52
CA GLY A 58 -7.01 -1.63 -1.20
C GLY A 58 -6.26 -1.70 0.11
N PHE A 59 -6.35 -0.67 0.95
CA PHE A 59 -5.83 -0.65 2.31
C PHE A 59 -6.79 -1.35 3.28
N LYS A 60 -6.27 -1.73 4.43
CA LYS A 60 -7.10 -2.28 5.51
C LYS A 60 -8.00 -1.18 6.09
N PRO A 61 -9.32 -1.36 6.11
CA PRO A 61 -10.25 -0.39 6.68
C PRO A 61 -9.91 -0.02 8.12
N GLY A 62 -9.94 1.28 8.43
CA GLY A 62 -9.67 1.83 9.76
C GLY A 62 -8.19 1.87 10.13
N ASP A 63 -7.28 1.40 9.28
CA ASP A 63 -5.84 1.49 9.55
C ASP A 63 -5.33 2.94 9.49
N SER A 64 -4.21 3.20 10.13
CA SER A 64 -3.51 4.48 10.11
C SER A 64 -2.25 4.37 9.28
N VAL A 65 -2.15 5.15 8.23
CA VAL A 65 -1.01 5.17 7.32
C VAL A 65 -0.30 6.52 7.35
N TYR A 66 0.98 6.52 6.98
CA TYR A 66 1.81 7.71 6.83
C TYR A 66 2.22 7.87 5.37
N ILE A 67 2.27 9.12 4.91
CA ILE A 67 2.76 9.46 3.57
C ILE A 67 4.16 10.04 3.74
N VAL A 68 5.12 9.46 3.06
CA VAL A 68 6.54 9.86 3.12
C VAL A 68 7.16 9.84 1.72
N GLU A 69 8.20 10.61 1.53
CA GLU A 69 9.02 10.56 0.32
C GLU A 69 10.24 9.68 0.56
N CYS A 70 10.44 8.68 -0.28
CA CYS A 70 11.51 7.71 -0.18
C CYS A 70 12.32 7.63 -1.47
N LEU A 71 13.51 7.09 -1.40
CA LEU A 71 14.24 6.68 -2.61
C LEU A 71 13.45 5.58 -3.32
N ARG A 72 13.54 5.53 -4.64
CA ARG A 72 12.88 4.51 -5.45
C ARG A 72 13.31 3.11 -5.01
N ASN A 73 12.32 2.23 -4.84
CA ASN A 73 12.52 0.87 -4.35
C ASN A 73 13.17 0.80 -2.96
N ALA A 74 12.91 1.77 -2.10
CA ALA A 74 13.40 1.79 -0.72
C ALA A 74 13.10 0.47 0.01
N LYS A 75 14.10 -0.06 0.72
CA LYS A 75 13.99 -1.30 1.49
C LYS A 75 13.78 -1.06 2.99
N GLY A 76 13.77 0.20 3.40
CA GLY A 76 13.58 0.56 4.81
C GLY A 76 13.54 2.06 5.03
N GLN A 77 13.19 2.44 6.26
CA GLN A 77 12.98 3.83 6.66
C GLN A 77 14.22 4.73 6.48
N GLY A 78 15.43 4.17 6.57
CA GLY A 78 16.66 4.93 6.34
C GLY A 78 16.83 5.48 4.92
N GLN A 79 15.97 5.06 3.99
CA GLN A 79 15.91 5.53 2.61
C GLN A 79 14.75 6.51 2.37
N CYS A 80 14.08 6.94 3.43
CA CYS A 80 12.97 7.88 3.37
C CYS A 80 13.35 9.22 4.02
N TYR A 81 12.63 10.28 3.65
CA TYR A 81 12.80 11.59 4.27
C TYR A 81 12.24 11.57 5.69
N VAL A 82 13.09 11.86 6.66
CA VAL A 82 12.71 12.04 8.06
C VAL A 82 12.96 13.52 8.41
N PRO A 83 11.94 14.27 8.76
CA PRO A 83 12.12 15.65 9.22
C PRO A 83 12.94 15.70 10.51
N THR A 84 13.75 16.74 10.65
CA THR A 84 14.55 16.97 11.87
C THR A 84 13.74 17.59 13.01
N SER A 85 12.56 18.13 12.70
CA SER A 85 11.64 18.74 13.68
C SER A 85 10.46 17.82 13.96
N LEU A 86 10.11 17.61 15.22
CA LEU A 86 8.94 16.84 15.63
C LEU A 86 7.63 17.39 15.06
N ALA A 87 7.53 18.73 14.95
CA ALA A 87 6.35 19.39 14.38
C ALA A 87 6.16 19.12 12.87
N ALA A 88 7.21 18.69 12.19
CA ALA A 88 7.18 18.37 10.76
C ALA A 88 7.04 16.88 10.47
N LEU A 89 6.91 16.05 11.49
CA LEU A 89 6.68 14.60 11.29
C LEU A 89 5.39 14.36 10.50
N PRO A 90 5.37 13.32 9.65
CA PRO A 90 4.16 12.94 8.94
C PRO A 90 3.01 12.68 9.91
N LYS A 91 1.86 13.25 9.61
CA LYS A 91 0.62 12.93 10.36
C LYS A 91 0.02 11.66 9.82
N ALA A 92 -0.52 10.84 10.72
CA ALA A 92 -1.27 9.66 10.34
C ALA A 92 -2.55 10.06 9.59
N VAL A 93 -2.87 9.33 8.54
CA VAL A 93 -4.12 9.43 7.78
C VAL A 93 -4.90 8.15 8.03
N THR A 94 -6.16 8.28 8.48
CA THR A 94 -7.02 7.12 8.72
C THR A 94 -7.63 6.64 7.41
N ILE A 95 -7.51 5.36 7.15
CA ILE A 95 -8.14 4.69 6.01
C ILE A 95 -9.65 4.58 6.27
N THR A 96 -10.45 4.91 5.26
CA THR A 96 -11.92 4.85 5.36
C THR A 96 -12.44 3.42 5.57
N ALA A 97 -13.70 3.28 5.95
CA ALA A 97 -14.34 1.98 6.18
C ALA A 97 -14.37 1.06 4.94
N ASN A 98 -14.21 1.62 3.74
CA ASN A 98 -14.15 0.87 2.48
C ASN A 98 -12.71 0.68 1.95
N GLY A 99 -11.68 0.90 2.78
CA GLY A 99 -10.29 0.68 2.42
C GLY A 99 -9.68 1.75 1.51
N THR A 100 -10.23 2.97 1.51
CA THR A 100 -9.76 4.08 0.69
C THR A 100 -8.86 5.01 1.51
N LEU A 101 -7.70 5.37 0.96
CA LEU A 101 -6.92 6.52 1.40
C LEU A 101 -7.59 7.78 0.83
N PRO A 102 -8.15 8.66 1.67
CA PRO A 102 -8.76 9.90 1.21
C PRO A 102 -7.73 10.80 0.55
N ASP A 103 -8.18 11.68 -0.35
CA ASP A 103 -7.30 12.65 -1.02
C ASP A 103 -6.54 13.48 0.01
N THR A 104 -5.24 13.35 0.02
CA THR A 104 -4.35 13.94 1.02
C THR A 104 -3.27 14.77 0.35
N ARG A 105 -3.15 16.04 0.78
CA ARG A 105 -2.09 16.93 0.28
C ARG A 105 -0.74 16.52 0.87
N PHE A 106 0.24 16.38 0.01
CA PHE A 106 1.61 16.06 0.38
C PHE A 106 2.60 17.01 -0.31
N VAL A 107 3.67 17.40 0.39
CA VAL A 107 4.70 18.29 -0.16
C VAL A 107 5.93 17.48 -0.52
N VAL A 108 6.23 17.36 -1.81
CA VAL A 108 7.44 16.69 -2.30
C VAL A 108 8.67 17.60 -2.21
N ARG A 109 9.85 17.03 -2.12
CA ARG A 109 11.11 17.76 -1.91
C ARG A 109 12.20 17.25 -2.83
N THR A 110 13.07 18.16 -3.27
CA THR A 110 14.35 17.80 -3.89
C THR A 110 15.48 17.88 -2.87
N GLY A 111 16.56 17.16 -3.10
CA GLY A 111 17.72 17.15 -2.22
C GLY A 111 17.92 15.83 -1.50
N LYS A 112 18.41 15.89 -0.27
CA LYS A 112 18.70 14.69 0.53
C LYS A 112 17.41 14.01 0.99
N ILE A 113 17.24 12.75 0.59
CA ILE A 113 16.16 11.87 1.00
C ILE A 113 16.80 10.61 1.60
N GLY A 114 16.69 10.46 2.92
CA GLY A 114 17.36 9.37 3.63
C GLY A 114 18.85 9.27 3.30
N SER A 115 19.27 8.11 2.81
CA SER A 115 20.67 7.84 2.43
C SER A 115 21.04 8.31 1.01
N GLY A 116 20.14 8.90 0.25
CA GLY A 116 20.38 9.34 -1.13
C GLY A 116 19.93 10.75 -1.45
N VAL A 117 19.86 11.06 -2.74
CA VAL A 117 19.52 12.40 -3.26
C VAL A 117 18.53 12.25 -4.43
N CYS A 118 17.54 13.12 -4.46
CA CYS A 118 16.50 13.21 -5.48
C CYS A 118 16.38 14.60 -6.10
N GLY A 119 16.07 14.65 -7.41
CA GLY A 119 15.55 15.86 -8.07
C GLY A 119 16.55 17.02 -8.21
N THR A 120 17.86 16.79 -8.04
CA THR A 120 18.88 17.85 -8.07
C THR A 120 19.76 17.82 -9.30
N THR A 121 19.84 16.70 -9.99
CA THR A 121 20.63 16.51 -11.21
C THR A 121 19.87 15.67 -12.22
N LYS A 122 20.23 15.73 -13.50
CA LYS A 122 19.60 14.91 -14.55
C LYS A 122 19.59 13.41 -14.20
N ALA A 123 20.64 12.94 -13.52
CA ALA A 123 20.78 11.53 -13.15
C ALA A 123 19.85 11.08 -12.01
N ASN A 124 19.26 12.02 -11.25
CA ASN A 124 18.45 11.68 -10.09
C ASN A 124 17.02 12.26 -10.09
N LEU A 125 16.55 12.80 -11.24
CA LEU A 125 15.20 13.35 -11.36
C LEU A 125 14.08 12.36 -11.06
N ALA A 126 14.31 11.08 -11.34
CA ALA A 126 13.33 10.00 -11.20
C ALA A 126 13.72 8.99 -10.11
N ARG A 127 14.47 9.39 -9.09
CA ARG A 127 14.99 8.48 -8.06
C ARG A 127 14.17 8.43 -6.79
N CYS A 128 13.03 9.11 -6.73
CA CYS A 128 12.14 9.07 -5.58
C CYS A 128 10.74 8.57 -5.92
N ASP A 129 10.11 8.08 -4.89
CA ASP A 129 8.73 7.64 -4.84
C ASP A 129 8.02 8.35 -3.67
N VAL A 130 6.72 8.56 -3.80
CA VAL A 130 5.84 8.81 -2.64
C VAL A 130 5.40 7.46 -2.13
N SER A 131 5.71 7.17 -0.88
CA SER A 131 5.39 5.90 -0.22
C SER A 131 4.29 6.13 0.82
N VAL A 132 3.36 5.19 0.89
CA VAL A 132 2.30 5.16 1.89
C VAL A 132 2.40 3.85 2.63
N GLY A 133 2.34 3.88 3.95
CA GLY A 133 2.40 2.66 4.75
C GLY A 133 2.06 2.88 6.21
N ASN A 134 1.64 1.82 6.88
CA ASN A 134 1.44 1.83 8.33
C ASN A 134 2.78 1.63 9.08
N ALA A 135 2.77 1.86 10.38
CA ALA A 135 3.98 1.75 11.20
C ALA A 135 4.54 0.31 11.28
N THR A 136 3.71 -0.70 11.01
CA THR A 136 4.11 -2.12 11.04
C THR A 136 4.55 -2.66 9.67
N GLY A 137 4.40 -1.87 8.60
CA GLY A 137 4.78 -2.24 7.23
C GLY A 137 3.80 -3.18 6.52
N GLY A 138 2.65 -3.52 7.15
CA GLY A 138 1.68 -4.46 6.58
C GLY A 138 0.89 -3.89 5.39
N ASP A 139 0.53 -2.62 5.46
CA ASP A 139 -0.19 -1.88 4.40
C ASP A 139 0.78 -0.87 3.78
N SER A 140 1.61 -1.30 2.85
CA SER A 140 2.59 -0.41 2.23
C SER A 140 2.59 -0.49 0.70
N THR A 141 2.71 0.66 0.07
CA THR A 141 2.81 0.81 -1.38
C THR A 141 3.56 2.10 -1.72
N SER A 142 4.06 2.21 -2.94
CA SER A 142 4.73 3.42 -3.40
C SER A 142 4.33 3.78 -4.83
N PHE A 143 4.47 5.06 -5.17
CA PHE A 143 4.19 5.61 -6.47
C PHE A 143 5.36 6.47 -6.96
N PRO A 144 5.91 6.21 -8.17
CA PRO A 144 7.06 6.92 -8.70
C PRO A 144 6.74 8.38 -9.02
N ILE A 145 7.67 9.27 -8.68
CA ILE A 145 7.60 10.68 -9.01
C ILE A 145 8.83 11.12 -9.80
N THR A 146 8.68 12.18 -10.60
CA THR A 146 9.77 12.74 -11.40
C THR A 146 9.82 14.24 -11.27
N PHE A 147 10.98 14.76 -10.93
CA PHE A 147 11.25 16.19 -10.82
C PHE A 147 11.76 16.80 -12.15
N VAL A 148 11.73 18.11 -12.21
CA VAL A 148 12.44 18.90 -13.23
C VAL A 148 13.53 19.73 -12.56
N LEU A 149 14.59 20.01 -13.31
CA LEU A 149 15.61 20.95 -12.82
C LEU A 149 15.04 22.36 -12.75
N PRO A 150 15.43 23.16 -11.74
CA PRO A 150 15.07 24.56 -11.70
C PRO A 150 15.59 25.25 -12.96
N LYS A 151 14.77 26.10 -13.55
CA LYS A 151 15.24 27.00 -14.61
C LYS A 151 16.30 27.92 -14.01
N LYS A 152 17.44 28.04 -14.67
CA LYS A 152 18.48 29.02 -14.34
C LYS A 152 17.98 30.43 -14.68
#